data_59580f988b30a6e93c1724d39da16082
#
_entry.id   59580f988b30a6e93c1724d39da16082
#
_cell.length_a   1.000
_cell.length_b   1.000
_cell.length_c   1.000
_cell.angle_alpha   90.00
_cell.angle_beta   90.00
_cell.angle_gamma   90.00
#
_symmetry.space_group_name_H-M   'P 1'
#
loop_
_entity.id
_entity.type
_entity.pdbx_description
1 polymer ?
#
loop_
_entity_poly.entity_id
_entity_poly.type
_entity_poly.pdbx_seq_one_letter_code
_entity_poly.pdbx_strand_id
1 'polypeptide(L)'
;FPKEYFLAVAESIPVEKFGDELNALRAVVCEAIFNPELYKTQLNQAEGQDLVATSANNYYEGVTQAEAEDFYRAMADPADPEPVSYGLNSKLVKDEDGTIRERVWKVGGMYSPAIEKIVYWLEKAQGVAQEPQKATIAALIDYYKTGNLHDFDRYNILWVRDTVSNVDFVNGFIEDYGDPLGRKASWESLVNFMDKEACRRTEVISENAQWFEDHSPVDSAYRKKVVKGVSAKVITAAMLGGDCYPATPIGINLPNADWIRKEHGSKSVTIDNITYAYAQAAHGDGFLEEFMLRPEDRERIDKYGKLADDLHTDLHECLGHGSGQLAPGVKGGELKNYTSTLEEARADLFGLYYLGDPKMVELGLIPSLDVAYAEYARYIMNGMMTQLARIEPGKNVEEAHMRNRKLIAEWCYEQGKADNVIEWIEQDGKTYVVVNDYTKLRDRKSTRLN
;
A
#
# COMPACT_ATOMS: atom_id res chain seq x y z
N PHE A 1 -17.17 -16.16 9.88
CA PHE A 1 -17.53 -16.68 11.24
C PHE A 1 -18.98 -17.15 11.26
N PRO A 2 -19.40 -18.05 12.22
CA PRO A 2 -20.74 -18.61 12.22
C PRO A 2 -21.84 -17.58 12.54
N LYS A 3 -23.01 -17.73 11.90
CA LYS A 3 -24.18 -16.86 12.13
C LYS A 3 -24.65 -16.92 13.58
N GLU A 4 -24.61 -18.11 14.19
CA GLU A 4 -25.00 -18.34 15.59
C GLU A 4 -24.11 -17.56 16.55
N TYR A 5 -22.80 -17.46 16.29
CA TYR A 5 -21.88 -16.65 17.06
C TYR A 5 -22.23 -15.16 16.98
N PHE A 6 -22.50 -14.65 15.77
CA PHE A 6 -22.93 -13.26 15.59
C PHE A 6 -24.22 -12.96 16.39
N LEU A 7 -25.21 -13.83 16.28
CA LEU A 7 -26.48 -13.64 16.99
C LEU A 7 -26.29 -13.62 18.50
N ALA A 8 -25.50 -14.56 19.04
CA ALA A 8 -25.22 -14.61 20.48
C ALA A 8 -24.49 -13.34 20.99
N VAL A 9 -23.50 -12.84 20.24
CA VAL A 9 -22.80 -11.59 20.57
C VAL A 9 -23.75 -10.39 20.44
N ALA A 10 -24.53 -10.32 19.37
CA ALA A 10 -25.49 -9.23 19.16
C ALA A 10 -26.57 -9.18 20.25
N GLU A 11 -27.03 -10.34 20.73
CA GLU A 11 -27.99 -10.44 21.85
C GLU A 11 -27.39 -9.98 23.19
N SER A 12 -26.07 -10.11 23.36
CA SER A 12 -25.39 -9.66 24.58
C SER A 12 -25.23 -8.14 24.70
N ILE A 13 -25.49 -7.40 23.61
CA ILE A 13 -25.39 -5.93 23.61
C ILE A 13 -26.57 -5.34 24.40
N PRO A 14 -26.33 -4.51 25.44
CA PRO A 14 -27.39 -3.91 26.23
C PRO A 14 -28.30 -3.00 25.40
N VAL A 15 -29.61 -3.15 25.55
CA VAL A 15 -30.62 -2.35 24.81
C VAL A 15 -30.48 -0.86 25.11
N GLU A 16 -30.05 -0.51 26.32
CA GLU A 16 -29.87 0.87 26.78
C GLU A 16 -28.89 1.66 25.92
N LYS A 17 -27.99 0.98 25.20
CA LYS A 17 -27.03 1.65 24.29
C LYS A 17 -27.66 2.10 22.98
N PHE A 18 -28.72 1.45 22.51
CA PHE A 18 -29.28 1.66 21.16
C PHE A 18 -30.79 1.91 21.14
N GLY A 19 -31.47 1.83 22.30
CA GLY A 19 -32.93 2.01 22.40
C GLY A 19 -33.73 0.90 21.70
N ASP A 20 -34.99 1.21 21.41
CA ASP A 20 -35.95 0.25 20.83
C ASP A 20 -35.62 -0.17 19.39
N GLU A 21 -34.73 0.52 18.72
CA GLU A 21 -34.33 0.22 17.33
C GLU A 21 -33.29 -0.92 17.25
N LEU A 22 -32.73 -1.37 18.39
CA LEU A 22 -31.66 -2.37 18.40
C LEU A 22 -32.04 -3.68 17.66
N ASN A 23 -33.27 -4.16 17.87
CA ASN A 23 -33.71 -5.42 17.23
C ASN A 23 -33.86 -5.26 15.72
N ALA A 24 -34.35 -4.12 15.24
CA ALA A 24 -34.45 -3.83 13.83
C ALA A 24 -33.03 -3.71 13.19
N LEU A 25 -32.12 -3.03 13.88
CA LEU A 25 -30.72 -2.92 13.46
C LEU A 25 -30.02 -4.30 13.40
N ARG A 26 -30.19 -5.16 14.42
CA ARG A 26 -29.67 -6.53 14.44
C ARG A 26 -30.15 -7.34 13.25
N ALA A 27 -31.44 -7.26 12.91
CA ALA A 27 -32.02 -7.98 11.79
C ALA A 27 -31.41 -7.53 10.44
N VAL A 28 -31.31 -6.21 10.22
CA VAL A 28 -30.72 -5.64 8.99
C VAL A 28 -29.23 -6.02 8.86
N VAL A 29 -28.46 -5.89 9.94
CA VAL A 29 -27.03 -6.22 9.93
C VAL A 29 -26.81 -7.72 9.74
N CYS A 30 -27.62 -8.57 10.37
CA CYS A 30 -27.56 -10.02 10.19
C CYS A 30 -27.80 -10.43 8.74
N GLU A 31 -28.85 -9.89 8.11
CA GLU A 31 -29.13 -10.16 6.70
C GLU A 31 -28.03 -9.64 5.79
N ALA A 32 -27.50 -8.43 6.04
CA ALA A 32 -26.40 -7.86 5.26
C ALA A 32 -25.13 -8.72 5.31
N ILE A 33 -24.82 -9.33 6.48
CA ILE A 33 -23.59 -10.14 6.66
C ILE A 33 -23.76 -11.55 6.06
N PHE A 34 -24.93 -12.19 6.25
CA PHE A 34 -25.10 -13.63 5.98
C PHE A 34 -25.92 -13.95 4.72
N ASN A 35 -26.40 -12.94 4.00
CA ASN A 35 -27.10 -13.10 2.75
C ASN A 35 -26.33 -12.39 1.61
N PRO A 36 -25.39 -13.08 0.94
CA PRO A 36 -24.58 -12.47 -0.11
C PRO A 36 -25.37 -12.05 -1.36
N GLU A 37 -26.61 -12.58 -1.51
CA GLU A 37 -27.48 -12.22 -2.64
C GLU A 37 -28.26 -10.92 -2.40
N LEU A 38 -28.29 -10.41 -1.16
CA LEU A 38 -29.08 -9.23 -0.83
C LEU A 38 -28.46 -7.94 -1.37
N TYR A 39 -27.13 -7.82 -1.30
CA TYR A 39 -26.40 -6.65 -1.76
C TYR A 39 -25.34 -7.03 -2.77
N LYS A 40 -25.10 -6.17 -3.74
CA LYS A 40 -23.96 -6.31 -4.64
C LYS A 40 -22.66 -6.17 -3.84
N THR A 41 -21.62 -6.85 -4.28
CA THR A 41 -20.27 -6.60 -3.80
C THR A 41 -19.84 -5.16 -4.15
N GLN A 42 -19.01 -4.55 -3.33
CA GLN A 42 -18.51 -3.21 -3.61
C GLN A 42 -17.88 -3.15 -5.01
N LEU A 43 -17.07 -4.14 -5.33
CA LEU A 43 -16.36 -4.28 -6.58
C LEU A 43 -16.50 -5.71 -7.11
N ASN A 44 -17.15 -5.90 -8.25
CA ASN A 44 -17.18 -7.17 -8.95
C ASN A 44 -16.10 -7.20 -10.02
N GLN A 45 -15.29 -8.26 -10.05
CA GLN A 45 -14.23 -8.48 -11.03
C GLN A 45 -14.41 -9.80 -11.79
N ALA A 46 -15.59 -10.41 -11.74
CA ALA A 46 -15.87 -11.69 -12.39
C ALA A 46 -15.89 -11.53 -13.93
N GLU A 47 -15.18 -12.42 -14.62
CA GLU A 47 -15.17 -12.45 -16.09
C GLU A 47 -16.56 -12.72 -16.67
N GLY A 48 -16.89 -12.06 -17.77
CA GLY A 48 -18.14 -12.27 -18.53
C GLY A 48 -19.36 -11.59 -17.93
N GLN A 49 -19.20 -10.78 -16.89
CA GLN A 49 -20.25 -9.96 -16.33
C GLN A 49 -20.06 -8.47 -16.68
N ASP A 50 -21.16 -7.70 -16.65
CA ASP A 50 -21.06 -6.24 -16.68
C ASP A 50 -20.61 -5.75 -15.30
N LEU A 51 -19.36 -5.36 -15.19
CA LEU A 51 -18.73 -4.96 -13.92
C LEU A 51 -19.40 -3.72 -13.33
N VAL A 52 -19.86 -2.79 -14.16
CA VAL A 52 -20.57 -1.58 -13.73
C VAL A 52 -21.95 -1.93 -13.15
N ALA A 53 -22.70 -2.76 -13.85
CA ALA A 53 -24.06 -3.15 -13.41
C ALA A 53 -24.05 -4.03 -12.15
N THR A 54 -22.98 -4.81 -11.94
CA THR A 54 -22.88 -5.80 -10.85
C THR A 54 -22.10 -5.34 -9.63
N SER A 55 -21.42 -4.20 -9.71
CA SER A 55 -20.72 -3.58 -8.56
C SER A 55 -21.61 -2.59 -7.82
N ALA A 56 -21.42 -2.49 -6.49
CA ALA A 56 -22.10 -1.51 -5.64
C ALA A 56 -21.29 -0.22 -5.58
N ASN A 57 -21.43 0.63 -6.58
CA ASN A 57 -20.81 1.95 -6.65
C ASN A 57 -21.79 3.00 -7.17
N ASN A 58 -21.44 4.26 -7.03
CA ASN A 58 -22.23 5.40 -7.51
C ASN A 58 -21.53 6.23 -8.60
N TYR A 59 -20.48 5.69 -9.20
CA TYR A 59 -19.70 6.37 -10.24
C TYR A 59 -20.40 6.39 -11.60
N TYR A 60 -21.35 5.45 -11.80
CA TYR A 60 -22.08 5.27 -13.05
C TYR A 60 -23.59 5.29 -12.80
N GLU A 61 -24.33 5.92 -13.70
CA GLU A 61 -25.79 6.01 -13.60
C GLU A 61 -26.42 5.79 -14.97
N GLY A 62 -27.21 4.71 -15.10
CA GLY A 62 -27.87 4.37 -16.35
C GLY A 62 -26.95 3.91 -17.48
N VAL A 63 -25.69 3.65 -17.21
CA VAL A 63 -24.62 3.30 -18.18
C VAL A 63 -24.22 1.85 -17.97
N THR A 64 -24.01 1.12 -19.05
CA THR A 64 -23.38 -0.21 -19.04
C THR A 64 -21.86 -0.08 -19.06
N GLN A 65 -21.16 -1.18 -18.76
CA GLN A 65 -19.69 -1.24 -18.88
C GLN A 65 -19.22 -0.88 -20.30
N ALA A 66 -19.84 -1.49 -21.33
CA ALA A 66 -19.46 -1.24 -22.73
C ALA A 66 -19.65 0.23 -23.14
N GLU A 67 -20.75 0.86 -22.72
CA GLU A 67 -21.00 2.28 -22.99
C GLU A 67 -19.97 3.18 -22.29
N ALA A 68 -19.59 2.87 -21.06
CA ALA A 68 -18.57 3.61 -20.33
C ALA A 68 -17.19 3.48 -20.99
N GLU A 69 -16.80 2.26 -21.35
CA GLU A 69 -15.51 2.01 -22.03
C GLU A 69 -15.45 2.71 -23.39
N ASP A 70 -16.52 2.68 -24.18
CA ASP A 70 -16.59 3.36 -25.48
C ASP A 70 -16.52 4.89 -25.34
N PHE A 71 -17.21 5.43 -24.31
CA PHE A 71 -17.18 6.87 -24.02
C PHE A 71 -15.75 7.35 -23.75
N TYR A 72 -15.03 6.69 -22.83
CA TYR A 72 -13.66 7.10 -22.49
C TYR A 72 -12.64 6.76 -23.59
N ARG A 73 -12.87 5.71 -24.36
CA ARG A 73 -12.03 5.39 -25.53
C ARG A 73 -12.11 6.49 -26.58
N ALA A 74 -13.30 7.06 -26.78
CA ALA A 74 -13.50 8.16 -27.73
C ALA A 74 -12.83 9.48 -27.28
N MET A 75 -12.57 9.68 -25.98
CA MET A 75 -11.87 10.84 -25.46
C MET A 75 -10.35 10.71 -25.55
N ALA A 76 -9.82 9.49 -25.54
CA ALA A 76 -8.39 9.23 -25.48
C ALA A 76 -7.73 9.45 -26.85
N ASP A 77 -6.63 10.20 -26.87
CA ASP A 77 -5.71 10.27 -28.03
C ASP A 77 -4.50 9.34 -27.76
N PRO A 78 -4.35 8.23 -28.48
CA PRO A 78 -3.20 7.34 -28.30
C PRO A 78 -1.84 7.97 -28.63
N ALA A 79 -1.82 9.11 -29.30
CA ALA A 79 -0.60 9.85 -29.64
C ALA A 79 -0.24 10.92 -28.61
N ASP A 80 -1.10 11.17 -27.64
CA ASP A 80 -0.85 12.15 -26.57
C ASP A 80 0.30 11.67 -25.66
N PRO A 81 1.42 12.41 -25.56
CA PRO A 81 2.52 12.05 -24.67
C PRO A 81 2.20 12.33 -23.20
N GLU A 82 1.19 13.14 -22.91
CA GLU A 82 0.78 13.58 -21.56
C GLU A 82 -0.71 13.28 -21.28
N PRO A 83 -1.16 12.01 -21.42
CA PRO A 83 -2.56 11.66 -21.35
C PRO A 83 -3.12 11.89 -19.94
N VAL A 84 -4.19 12.67 -19.84
CA VAL A 84 -4.90 12.85 -18.56
C VAL A 84 -5.69 11.59 -18.19
N SER A 85 -5.91 11.37 -16.89
CA SER A 85 -6.71 10.27 -16.37
C SER A 85 -8.21 10.56 -16.52
N TYR A 86 -8.74 10.44 -17.75
CA TYR A 86 -10.13 10.71 -18.08
C TYR A 86 -11.10 9.96 -17.18
N GLY A 87 -12.04 10.67 -16.57
CA GLY A 87 -13.05 10.12 -15.67
C GLY A 87 -12.73 10.23 -14.19
N LEU A 88 -11.49 10.56 -13.82
CA LEU A 88 -10.98 10.53 -12.44
C LEU A 88 -11.87 11.31 -11.45
N ASN A 89 -12.34 12.49 -11.84
CA ASN A 89 -13.10 13.41 -10.99
C ASN A 89 -14.54 13.62 -11.48
N SER A 90 -15.20 12.56 -11.93
CA SER A 90 -16.56 12.67 -12.47
C SER A 90 -17.41 11.43 -12.23
N LYS A 91 -18.73 11.64 -12.23
CA LYS A 91 -19.73 10.58 -12.40
C LYS A 91 -20.15 10.53 -13.86
N LEU A 92 -20.22 9.33 -14.45
CA LEU A 92 -20.73 9.13 -15.80
C LEU A 92 -22.24 8.82 -15.74
N VAL A 93 -23.04 9.57 -16.48
CA VAL A 93 -24.50 9.50 -16.44
C VAL A 93 -25.07 9.40 -17.82
N LYS A 94 -26.07 8.57 -18.02
CA LYS A 94 -26.90 8.51 -19.21
C LYS A 94 -28.21 9.19 -18.90
N ASP A 95 -28.48 10.29 -19.57
CA ASP A 95 -29.71 11.06 -19.43
C ASP A 95 -30.90 10.32 -20.08
N GLU A 96 -32.13 10.79 -19.83
CA GLU A 96 -33.36 10.18 -20.36
C GLU A 96 -33.44 10.15 -21.88
N ASP A 97 -32.77 11.09 -22.56
CA ASP A 97 -32.65 11.13 -24.02
C ASP A 97 -31.58 10.19 -24.60
N GLY A 98 -30.89 9.44 -23.74
CA GLY A 98 -29.83 8.51 -24.10
C GLY A 98 -28.44 9.14 -24.21
N THR A 99 -28.29 10.45 -24.00
CA THR A 99 -26.99 11.13 -24.04
C THR A 99 -26.15 10.74 -22.82
N ILE A 100 -24.91 10.31 -23.07
CA ILE A 100 -23.95 10.00 -22.02
C ILE A 100 -23.04 11.18 -21.79
N ARG A 101 -22.89 11.58 -20.54
CA ARG A 101 -22.04 12.72 -20.15
C ARG A 101 -21.43 12.58 -18.76
N GLU A 102 -20.36 13.32 -18.52
CA GLU A 102 -19.76 13.44 -17.18
C GLU A 102 -20.44 14.53 -16.35
N ARG A 103 -20.70 14.22 -15.07
CA ARG A 103 -20.97 15.20 -14.03
C ARG A 103 -19.70 15.41 -13.24
N VAL A 104 -18.94 16.44 -13.60
CA VAL A 104 -17.62 16.71 -13.04
C VAL A 104 -17.74 17.25 -11.61
N TRP A 105 -16.86 16.77 -10.74
CA TRP A 105 -16.74 17.19 -9.34
C TRP A 105 -15.85 18.42 -9.24
N LYS A 106 -16.47 19.57 -9.11
CA LYS A 106 -15.81 20.88 -9.11
C LYS A 106 -16.70 21.94 -8.50
N VAL A 107 -16.16 23.14 -8.28
CA VAL A 107 -16.95 24.33 -7.95
C VAL A 107 -18.00 24.58 -9.06
N GLY A 108 -19.25 24.74 -8.66
CA GLY A 108 -20.39 24.90 -9.58
C GLY A 108 -20.83 23.61 -10.27
N GLY A 109 -20.18 22.47 -9.99
CA GLY A 109 -20.53 21.14 -10.48
C GLY A 109 -21.12 20.24 -9.38
N MET A 110 -20.96 18.94 -9.55
CA MET A 110 -21.36 17.96 -8.55
C MET A 110 -20.47 18.11 -7.30
N TYR A 111 -21.04 18.02 -6.09
CA TYR A 111 -20.40 18.24 -4.79
C TYR A 111 -19.88 19.68 -4.54
N SER A 112 -20.33 20.68 -5.32
CA SER A 112 -19.88 22.09 -5.20
C SER A 112 -19.83 22.61 -3.76
N PRO A 113 -20.87 22.43 -2.91
CA PRO A 113 -20.83 22.97 -1.54
C PRO A 113 -19.70 22.43 -0.67
N ALA A 114 -19.28 21.18 -0.88
CA ALA A 114 -18.14 20.59 -0.18
C ALA A 114 -16.81 21.10 -0.78
N ILE A 115 -16.71 21.11 -2.11
CA ILE A 115 -15.50 21.54 -2.83
C ILE A 115 -15.22 23.03 -2.58
N GLU A 116 -16.24 23.89 -2.51
CA GLU A 116 -16.08 25.30 -2.15
C GLU A 116 -15.46 25.49 -0.76
N LYS A 117 -15.78 24.61 0.20
CA LYS A 117 -15.13 24.62 1.52
C LYS A 117 -13.68 24.18 1.45
N ILE A 118 -13.37 23.16 0.62
CA ILE A 118 -11.99 22.75 0.37
C ILE A 118 -11.20 23.94 -0.20
N VAL A 119 -11.71 24.58 -1.25
CA VAL A 119 -11.08 25.76 -1.86
C VAL A 119 -10.88 26.88 -0.85
N TYR A 120 -11.89 27.18 -0.04
CA TYR A 120 -11.78 28.21 1.01
C TYR A 120 -10.59 27.95 1.95
N TRP A 121 -10.44 26.71 2.43
CA TRP A 121 -9.34 26.37 3.33
C TRP A 121 -7.98 26.30 2.61
N LEU A 122 -7.94 25.85 1.36
CA LEU A 122 -6.73 25.90 0.54
C LEU A 122 -6.26 27.34 0.28
N GLU A 123 -7.18 28.30 0.06
CA GLU A 123 -6.85 29.72 -0.08
C GLU A 123 -6.26 30.30 1.23
N LYS A 124 -6.76 29.84 2.40
CA LYS A 124 -6.16 30.21 3.69
C LYS A 124 -4.76 29.62 3.86
N ALA A 125 -4.58 28.34 3.51
CA ALA A 125 -3.29 27.68 3.56
C ALA A 125 -2.28 28.35 2.60
N GLN A 126 -2.69 28.69 1.38
CA GLN A 126 -1.88 29.41 0.41
C GLN A 126 -1.38 30.76 0.95
N GLY A 127 -2.23 31.46 1.74
CA GLY A 127 -1.90 32.74 2.34
C GLY A 127 -0.74 32.70 3.34
N VAL A 128 -0.44 31.52 3.92
CA VAL A 128 0.64 31.32 4.90
C VAL A 128 1.77 30.45 4.39
N ALA A 129 1.54 29.71 3.30
CA ALA A 129 2.55 28.86 2.67
C ALA A 129 3.68 29.67 2.03
N GLN A 130 4.87 29.10 2.02
CA GLN A 130 6.04 29.60 1.30
C GLN A 130 6.21 28.84 -0.02
N GLU A 131 7.03 29.36 -0.94
CA GLU A 131 7.42 28.63 -2.12
C GLU A 131 8.35 27.45 -1.76
N PRO A 132 8.24 26.29 -2.44
CA PRO A 132 7.42 26.04 -3.63
C PRO A 132 5.96 25.62 -3.32
N GLN A 133 5.62 25.33 -2.07
CA GLN A 133 4.30 24.80 -1.67
C GLN A 133 3.16 25.76 -2.03
N LYS A 134 3.39 27.06 -1.97
CA LYS A 134 2.39 28.07 -2.35
C LYS A 134 1.91 27.90 -3.80
N ALA A 135 2.83 27.61 -4.72
CA ALA A 135 2.50 27.35 -6.13
C ALA A 135 1.74 26.02 -6.29
N THR A 136 2.10 24.99 -5.52
CA THR A 136 1.40 23.71 -5.48
C THR A 136 -0.04 23.86 -5.04
N ILE A 137 -0.28 24.61 -3.96
CA ILE A 137 -1.64 24.90 -3.47
C ILE A 137 -2.44 25.68 -4.51
N ALA A 138 -1.82 26.66 -5.20
CA ALA A 138 -2.49 27.42 -6.26
C ALA A 138 -3.00 26.52 -7.38
N ALA A 139 -2.16 25.58 -7.85
CA ALA A 139 -2.55 24.64 -8.90
C ALA A 139 -3.71 23.71 -8.46
N LEU A 140 -3.71 23.27 -7.21
CA LEU A 140 -4.81 22.48 -6.65
C LEU A 140 -6.11 23.28 -6.55
N ILE A 141 -6.05 24.56 -6.19
CA ILE A 141 -7.21 25.44 -6.17
C ILE A 141 -7.78 25.60 -7.60
N ASP A 142 -6.91 25.81 -8.59
CA ASP A 142 -7.32 25.89 -10.00
C ASP A 142 -8.06 24.62 -10.43
N TYR A 143 -7.49 23.43 -10.12
CA TYR A 143 -8.13 22.15 -10.39
C TYR A 143 -9.54 22.05 -9.79
N TYR A 144 -9.71 22.37 -8.53
CA TYR A 144 -11.04 22.30 -7.89
C TYR A 144 -12.04 23.32 -8.47
N LYS A 145 -11.57 24.47 -8.95
CA LYS A 145 -12.41 25.49 -9.60
C LYS A 145 -12.81 25.10 -11.02
N THR A 146 -11.86 24.55 -11.80
CA THR A 146 -12.09 24.23 -13.22
C THR A 146 -12.62 22.81 -13.42
N GLY A 147 -12.21 21.86 -12.59
CA GLY A 147 -12.40 20.42 -12.80
C GLY A 147 -11.51 19.86 -13.92
N ASN A 148 -10.56 20.63 -14.43
CA ASN A 148 -9.69 20.24 -15.53
C ASN A 148 -8.55 19.33 -15.04
N LEU A 149 -8.42 18.16 -15.61
CA LEU A 149 -7.42 17.17 -15.23
C LEU A 149 -5.98 17.60 -15.57
N HIS A 150 -5.76 18.45 -16.55
CA HIS A 150 -4.44 19.06 -16.77
C HIS A 150 -4.02 19.98 -15.60
N ASP A 151 -4.96 20.66 -14.93
CA ASP A 151 -4.65 21.41 -13.71
C ASP A 151 -4.27 20.46 -12.56
N PHE A 152 -4.89 19.28 -12.51
CA PHE A 152 -4.53 18.24 -11.55
C PHE A 152 -3.13 17.67 -11.83
N ASP A 153 -2.78 17.41 -13.08
CA ASP A 153 -1.44 16.97 -13.46
C ASP A 153 -0.39 18.04 -13.11
N ARG A 154 -0.70 19.32 -13.35
CA ARG A 154 0.16 20.44 -12.96
C ARG A 154 0.37 20.47 -11.42
N TYR A 155 -0.69 20.26 -10.63
CA TYR A 155 -0.58 20.13 -9.18
C TYR A 155 0.35 18.96 -8.82
N ASN A 156 0.16 17.79 -9.40
CA ASN A 156 0.96 16.60 -9.13
C ASN A 156 2.44 16.83 -9.45
N ILE A 157 2.77 17.46 -10.58
CA ILE A 157 4.14 17.79 -10.97
C ILE A 157 4.80 18.74 -9.97
N LEU A 158 4.09 19.79 -9.55
CA LEU A 158 4.59 20.75 -8.55
C LEU A 158 4.77 20.08 -7.20
N TRP A 159 3.83 19.22 -6.80
CA TRP A 159 3.90 18.46 -5.55
C TRP A 159 5.09 17.50 -5.51
N VAL A 160 5.35 16.77 -6.59
CA VAL A 160 6.53 15.89 -6.70
C VAL A 160 7.83 16.66 -6.56
N ARG A 161 7.89 17.86 -7.14
CA ARG A 161 9.09 18.72 -7.12
C ARG A 161 9.35 19.40 -5.78
N ASP A 162 8.33 19.50 -4.94
CA ASP A 162 8.48 20.04 -3.58
C ASP A 162 9.12 19.00 -2.66
N THR A 163 10.43 19.09 -2.49
CA THR A 163 11.20 18.21 -1.61
C THR A 163 11.63 18.87 -0.29
N VAL A 164 11.28 20.15 -0.08
CA VAL A 164 11.82 20.95 1.02
C VAL A 164 10.78 21.32 2.08
N SER A 165 9.49 21.25 1.77
CA SER A 165 8.42 21.61 2.71
C SER A 165 8.37 20.62 3.87
N ASN A 166 8.41 21.15 5.11
CA ASN A 166 8.33 20.33 6.33
C ASN A 166 6.90 19.86 6.64
N VAL A 167 5.90 20.64 6.25
CA VAL A 167 4.49 20.28 6.26
C VAL A 167 4.12 19.99 4.82
N ASP A 168 3.59 18.81 4.56
CA ASP A 168 3.17 18.41 3.22
C ASP A 168 1.73 17.88 3.27
N PHE A 169 1.13 17.70 2.11
CA PHE A 169 -0.24 17.24 2.04
C PHE A 169 -0.50 16.47 0.74
N VAL A 170 -1.43 15.53 0.82
CA VAL A 170 -2.10 14.90 -0.33
C VAL A 170 -3.55 15.35 -0.27
N ASN A 171 -4.13 15.75 -1.38
CA ASN A 171 -5.52 16.17 -1.42
C ASN A 171 -6.05 16.10 -2.86
N GLY A 172 -7.12 15.35 -3.08
CA GLY A 172 -7.71 15.22 -4.41
C GLY A 172 -8.61 14.02 -4.57
N PHE A 173 -9.10 13.83 -5.78
CA PHE A 173 -9.70 12.59 -6.25
C PHE A 173 -8.56 11.76 -6.86
N ILE A 174 -8.08 10.74 -6.15
CA ILE A 174 -6.77 10.11 -6.41
C ILE A 174 -6.87 8.62 -6.64
N GLU A 175 -7.45 7.87 -5.68
CA GLU A 175 -7.45 6.41 -5.71
C GLU A 175 -8.68 5.85 -6.41
N ASP A 176 -8.47 4.98 -7.38
CA ASP A 176 -9.51 4.41 -8.24
C ASP A 176 -9.88 2.96 -7.89
N TYR A 177 -9.36 2.43 -6.79
CA TYR A 177 -9.65 1.07 -6.31
C TYR A 177 -11.14 0.77 -6.11
N GLY A 178 -11.96 1.78 -5.87
CA GLY A 178 -13.41 1.64 -5.72
C GLY A 178 -14.19 1.59 -7.03
N ASP A 179 -13.54 1.77 -8.17
CA ASP A 179 -14.16 1.72 -9.48
C ASP A 179 -13.87 0.39 -10.20
N PRO A 180 -14.91 -0.37 -10.64
CA PRO A 180 -14.70 -1.62 -11.37
C PRO A 180 -13.94 -1.46 -12.69
N LEU A 181 -13.86 -0.25 -13.25
CA LEU A 181 -13.13 0.04 -14.47
C LEU A 181 -11.78 0.75 -14.21
N GLY A 182 -11.42 1.03 -12.94
CA GLY A 182 -10.17 1.69 -12.56
C GLY A 182 -10.01 3.08 -13.16
N ARG A 183 -11.07 3.88 -13.20
CA ARG A 183 -11.07 5.22 -13.84
C ARG A 183 -11.51 6.35 -12.94
N LYS A 184 -12.42 6.06 -12.03
CA LYS A 184 -13.06 7.06 -11.18
C LYS A 184 -12.50 6.98 -9.77
N ALA A 185 -12.04 8.11 -9.29
CA ALA A 185 -11.37 8.15 -8.01
C ALA A 185 -12.30 8.55 -6.86
N SER A 186 -11.99 8.03 -5.70
CA SER A 186 -12.46 8.57 -4.43
C SER A 186 -11.62 9.77 -4.00
N TRP A 187 -12.22 10.61 -3.15
CA TRP A 187 -11.51 11.74 -2.57
C TRP A 187 -10.75 11.33 -1.31
N GLU A 188 -9.50 11.77 -1.24
CA GLU A 188 -8.68 11.58 -0.05
C GLU A 188 -7.90 12.84 0.32
N SER A 189 -7.53 12.91 1.58
CA SER A 189 -6.68 13.97 2.11
C SER A 189 -5.82 13.46 3.25
N LEU A 190 -4.56 13.80 3.19
CA LEU A 190 -3.57 13.59 4.23
C LEU A 190 -2.80 14.90 4.43
N VAL A 191 -2.71 15.37 5.68
CA VAL A 191 -1.76 16.42 6.08
C VAL A 191 -0.73 15.80 6.99
N ASN A 192 0.54 16.06 6.73
CA ASN A 192 1.64 15.40 7.41
C ASN A 192 2.81 16.33 7.72
N PHE A 193 3.66 15.88 8.62
CA PHE A 193 4.94 16.49 8.95
C PHE A 193 6.07 15.52 8.58
N MET A 194 7.14 16.04 8.01
CA MET A 194 8.33 15.26 7.76
C MET A 194 8.96 14.81 9.09
N ASP A 195 9.15 13.49 9.26
CA ASP A 195 9.97 12.94 10.32
C ASP A 195 11.45 13.07 9.95
N LYS A 196 12.12 14.05 10.55
CA LYS A 196 13.51 14.37 10.20
C LYS A 196 14.49 13.26 10.60
N GLU A 197 14.22 12.52 11.67
CA GLU A 197 15.08 11.45 12.13
C GLU A 197 14.96 10.22 11.24
N ALA A 198 13.72 9.83 10.93
CA ALA A 198 13.46 8.74 10.01
C ALA A 198 13.90 9.08 8.57
N CYS A 199 13.71 10.32 8.10
CA CYS A 199 14.23 10.75 6.80
C CYS A 199 15.76 10.66 6.72
N ARG A 200 16.48 10.92 7.83
CA ARG A 200 17.93 10.72 7.85
C ARG A 200 18.32 9.25 7.61
N ARG A 201 17.54 8.29 8.10
CA ARG A 201 17.75 6.86 7.82
C ARG A 201 17.66 6.56 6.32
N THR A 202 16.58 7.02 5.69
CA THR A 202 16.36 6.83 4.24
C THR A 202 17.38 7.60 3.38
N GLU A 203 17.84 8.77 3.84
CA GLU A 203 18.94 9.52 3.20
C GLU A 203 20.23 8.69 3.19
N VAL A 204 20.64 8.13 4.34
CA VAL A 204 21.84 7.28 4.44
C VAL A 204 21.73 6.07 3.51
N ILE A 205 20.57 5.43 3.45
CA ILE A 205 20.31 4.31 2.52
C ILE A 205 20.45 4.78 1.07
N SER A 206 19.81 5.89 0.72
CA SER A 206 19.81 6.45 -0.64
C SER A 206 21.20 6.90 -1.11
N GLU A 207 21.97 7.55 -0.23
CA GLU A 207 23.36 7.93 -0.51
C GLU A 207 24.28 6.74 -0.76
N ASN A 208 23.96 5.59 -0.18
CA ASN A 208 24.68 4.33 -0.37
C ASN A 208 24.05 3.40 -1.41
N ALA A 209 23.02 3.84 -2.14
CA ALA A 209 22.24 2.98 -3.06
C ALA A 209 23.12 2.31 -4.12
N GLN A 210 24.14 3.00 -4.66
CA GLN A 210 25.08 2.41 -5.63
C GLN A 210 25.92 1.31 -4.98
N TRP A 211 26.36 1.49 -3.72
CA TRP A 211 27.09 0.45 -3.01
C TRP A 211 26.25 -0.82 -2.84
N PHE A 212 24.99 -0.65 -2.46
CA PHE A 212 24.04 -1.77 -2.32
C PHE A 212 23.79 -2.49 -3.65
N GLU A 213 23.62 -1.74 -4.74
CA GLU A 213 23.46 -2.33 -6.08
C GLU A 213 24.69 -3.14 -6.50
N ASP A 214 25.88 -2.57 -6.35
CA ASP A 214 27.15 -3.20 -6.76
C ASP A 214 27.50 -4.47 -5.96
N HIS A 215 27.04 -4.55 -4.70
CA HIS A 215 27.25 -5.68 -3.79
C HIS A 215 26.08 -6.65 -3.74
N SER A 216 25.01 -6.40 -4.53
CA SER A 216 23.84 -7.26 -4.52
C SER A 216 24.16 -8.69 -4.99
N PRO A 217 23.43 -9.69 -4.53
CA PRO A 217 23.61 -11.08 -4.99
C PRO A 217 23.11 -11.31 -6.43
N VAL A 218 22.51 -10.30 -7.05
CA VAL A 218 22.00 -10.34 -8.42
C VAL A 218 23.16 -10.45 -9.42
N ASP A 219 22.98 -11.21 -10.51
CA ASP A 219 23.98 -11.30 -11.57
C ASP A 219 24.32 -9.90 -12.12
N SER A 220 25.60 -9.67 -12.35
CA SER A 220 26.14 -8.37 -12.78
C SER A 220 25.50 -7.85 -14.07
N ALA A 221 24.98 -8.72 -14.94
CA ALA A 221 24.27 -8.36 -16.16
C ALA A 221 22.96 -7.62 -15.88
N TYR A 222 22.35 -7.86 -14.71
CA TYR A 222 21.08 -7.27 -14.30
C TYR A 222 21.23 -6.16 -13.25
N ARG A 223 22.46 -5.79 -12.87
CA ARG A 223 22.70 -4.65 -11.98
C ARG A 223 22.68 -3.34 -12.76
N LYS A 224 22.14 -2.30 -12.15
CA LYS A 224 22.19 -0.94 -12.70
C LYS A 224 23.60 -0.39 -12.62
N LYS A 225 24.12 0.14 -13.71
CA LYS A 225 25.42 0.83 -13.73
C LYS A 225 25.40 2.13 -12.93
N VAL A 226 24.26 2.79 -12.88
CA VAL A 226 24.04 4.03 -12.13
C VAL A 226 22.69 3.93 -11.46
N VAL A 227 22.69 3.92 -10.14
CA VAL A 227 21.47 3.98 -9.34
C VAL A 227 21.14 5.44 -9.06
N LYS A 228 19.98 5.88 -9.47
CA LYS A 228 19.41 7.13 -8.97
C LYS A 228 18.70 6.81 -7.67
N GLY A 229 19.15 7.39 -6.57
CA GLY A 229 18.53 7.18 -5.27
C GLY A 229 17.04 7.52 -5.30
N VAL A 230 16.23 6.67 -4.71
CA VAL A 230 14.80 6.95 -4.50
C VAL A 230 14.69 7.75 -3.21
N SER A 231 14.06 8.90 -3.26
CA SER A 231 13.74 9.69 -2.07
C SER A 231 12.47 9.13 -1.43
N ALA A 232 12.59 8.23 -0.48
CA ALA A 232 11.49 7.87 0.39
C ALA A 232 11.42 8.88 1.55
N LYS A 233 10.24 9.46 1.79
CA LYS A 233 9.99 10.34 2.92
C LYS A 233 9.23 9.58 4.00
N VAL A 234 9.76 9.61 5.21
CA VAL A 234 9.03 9.14 6.39
C VAL A 234 8.31 10.32 7.01
N ILE A 235 7.03 10.17 7.29
CA ILE A 235 6.18 11.24 7.77
C ILE A 235 5.36 10.84 9.00
N THR A 236 4.96 11.85 9.75
CA THR A 236 3.92 11.77 10.78
C THR A 236 2.62 12.35 10.24
N ALA A 237 1.59 11.52 10.07
CA ALA A 237 0.26 11.97 9.71
C ALA A 237 -0.34 12.83 10.82
N ALA A 238 -0.78 14.04 10.47
CA ALA A 238 -1.46 14.96 11.39
C ALA A 238 -2.97 14.91 11.22
N MET A 239 -3.46 14.78 10.00
CA MET A 239 -4.88 14.69 9.66
C MET A 239 -5.11 13.74 8.49
N LEU A 240 -6.20 13.01 8.56
CA LEU A 240 -6.66 12.07 7.55
C LEU A 240 -8.11 12.39 7.19
N GLY A 241 -8.47 12.25 5.93
CA GLY A 241 -9.82 12.49 5.45
C GLY A 241 -10.13 11.71 4.18
N GLY A 242 -11.41 11.53 3.88
CA GLY A 242 -11.87 10.73 2.76
C GLY A 242 -11.42 9.28 2.89
N ASP A 243 -10.90 8.68 1.84
CA ASP A 243 -10.45 7.28 1.81
C ASP A 243 -9.27 6.98 2.75
N CYS A 244 -8.51 8.00 3.17
CA CYS A 244 -7.48 7.82 4.18
C CYS A 244 -8.03 7.54 5.59
N TYR A 245 -9.37 7.56 5.80
CA TYR A 245 -10.00 7.32 7.09
C TYR A 245 -11.32 6.55 6.92
N PRO A 246 -11.60 5.51 7.72
CA PRO A 246 -10.79 4.95 8.82
C PRO A 246 -9.71 3.96 8.39
N ALA A 247 -9.69 3.53 7.14
CA ALA A 247 -8.70 2.61 6.59
C ALA A 247 -7.47 3.39 6.12
N THR A 248 -6.55 3.70 7.04
CA THR A 248 -5.38 4.52 6.76
C THR A 248 -4.32 3.73 6.01
N PRO A 249 -3.78 4.24 4.88
CA PRO A 249 -2.61 3.66 4.25
C PRO A 249 -1.39 3.75 5.16
N ILE A 250 -0.50 2.78 5.08
CA ILE A 250 0.80 2.79 5.77
C ILE A 250 1.91 3.38 4.91
N GLY A 251 1.69 3.44 3.60
CA GLY A 251 2.57 4.03 2.62
C GLY A 251 1.79 4.58 1.43
N ILE A 252 2.38 5.54 0.74
CA ILE A 252 1.79 6.19 -0.43
C ILE A 252 2.89 6.38 -1.48
N ASN A 253 2.60 6.05 -2.73
CA ASN A 253 3.47 6.37 -3.86
C ASN A 253 2.66 7.09 -4.95
N LEU A 254 2.80 8.39 -5.04
CA LEU A 254 2.02 9.26 -5.92
C LEU A 254 2.93 10.15 -6.80
N PRO A 255 2.39 10.64 -7.93
CA PRO A 255 1.05 10.47 -8.51
C PRO A 255 0.87 9.11 -9.20
N ASN A 256 -0.40 8.75 -9.47
CA ASN A 256 -0.72 7.50 -10.19
C ASN A 256 -0.54 7.61 -11.72
N ALA A 257 -0.40 8.81 -12.28
CA ALA A 257 -0.21 9.03 -13.70
C ALA A 257 1.18 8.57 -14.18
N ASP A 258 1.23 7.51 -15.00
CA ASP A 258 2.48 6.89 -15.46
C ASP A 258 3.41 7.85 -16.18
N TRP A 259 2.88 8.75 -17.03
CA TRP A 259 3.70 9.71 -17.75
C TRP A 259 4.37 10.72 -16.81
N ILE A 260 3.68 11.15 -15.72
CA ILE A 260 4.27 12.04 -14.72
C ILE A 260 5.37 11.30 -13.95
N ARG A 261 5.13 10.05 -13.56
CA ARG A 261 6.16 9.21 -12.92
C ARG A 261 7.41 9.09 -13.77
N LYS A 262 7.22 8.87 -15.06
CA LYS A 262 8.32 8.70 -16.01
C LYS A 262 9.12 9.99 -16.22
N GLU A 263 8.45 11.13 -16.42
CA GLU A 263 9.10 12.38 -16.80
C GLU A 263 9.50 13.25 -15.61
N HIS A 264 8.75 13.18 -14.49
CA HIS A 264 8.90 14.03 -13.32
C HIS A 264 9.22 13.27 -12.03
N GLY A 265 9.03 11.95 -12.01
CA GLY A 265 9.23 11.12 -10.83
C GLY A 265 7.97 10.97 -9.98
N SER A 266 8.16 10.40 -8.79
CA SER A 266 7.12 10.18 -7.79
C SER A 266 7.66 10.48 -6.39
N LYS A 267 6.74 10.70 -5.42
CA LYS A 267 7.06 10.70 -4.00
C LYS A 267 6.57 9.40 -3.38
N SER A 268 7.50 8.65 -2.77
CA SER A 268 7.17 7.59 -1.83
C SER A 268 7.16 8.15 -0.42
N VAL A 269 6.12 7.82 0.33
CA VAL A 269 5.89 8.32 1.69
C VAL A 269 5.49 7.15 2.57
N THR A 270 6.23 6.95 3.67
CA THR A 270 5.87 5.98 4.73
C THR A 270 5.27 6.73 5.91
N ILE A 271 4.13 6.25 6.42
CA ILE A 271 3.38 6.91 7.51
C ILE A 271 3.72 6.23 8.84
N ASP A 272 4.78 6.70 9.49
CA ASP A 272 5.37 6.04 10.66
C ASP A 272 4.47 5.99 11.89
N ASN A 273 3.77 7.08 12.22
CA ASN A 273 2.92 7.09 13.41
C ASN A 273 1.70 6.18 13.31
N ILE A 274 1.25 5.84 12.12
CA ILE A 274 0.16 4.87 11.92
C ILE A 274 0.69 3.45 12.12
N THR A 275 1.82 3.11 11.51
CA THR A 275 2.48 1.81 11.73
C THR A 275 2.86 1.62 13.20
N TYR A 276 3.36 2.67 13.85
CA TYR A 276 3.65 2.67 15.29
C TYR A 276 2.39 2.43 16.13
N ALA A 277 1.26 3.08 15.80
CA ALA A 277 0.01 2.88 16.53
C ALA A 277 -0.51 1.44 16.41
N TYR A 278 -0.42 0.83 15.24
CA TYR A 278 -0.74 -0.59 15.06
C TYR A 278 0.19 -1.50 15.85
N ALA A 279 1.50 -1.24 15.83
CA ALA A 279 2.47 -2.01 16.61
C ALA A 279 2.20 -1.90 18.12
N GLN A 280 1.87 -0.69 18.62
CA GLN A 280 1.51 -0.49 20.02
C GLN A 280 0.20 -1.19 20.42
N ALA A 281 -0.80 -1.18 19.54
CA ALA A 281 -2.06 -1.89 19.77
C ALA A 281 -1.88 -3.41 19.80
N ALA A 282 -0.92 -3.94 19.07
CA ALA A 282 -0.57 -5.36 19.06
C ALA A 282 0.40 -5.76 20.20
N HIS A 283 1.06 -4.79 20.84
CA HIS A 283 2.01 -5.08 21.92
C HIS A 283 1.28 -5.64 23.15
N GLY A 284 1.70 -6.82 23.60
CA GLY A 284 1.11 -7.48 24.77
C GLY A 284 -0.28 -8.07 24.55
N ASP A 285 -0.73 -8.24 23.31
CA ASP A 285 -1.99 -8.90 22.96
C ASP A 285 -1.94 -10.44 23.06
N GLY A 286 -0.76 -10.98 23.38
CA GLY A 286 -0.52 -12.43 23.49
C GLY A 286 -0.13 -13.08 22.18
N PHE A 287 -0.01 -12.31 21.07
CA PHE A 287 0.30 -12.87 19.77
C PHE A 287 1.70 -13.51 19.71
N LEU A 288 2.72 -12.85 20.25
CA LEU A 288 4.07 -13.41 20.29
C LEU A 288 4.15 -14.66 21.18
N GLU A 289 3.44 -14.65 22.31
CA GLU A 289 3.36 -15.81 23.22
C GLU A 289 2.63 -17.00 22.57
N GLU A 290 1.62 -16.73 21.74
CA GLU A 290 0.85 -17.77 21.06
C GLU A 290 1.60 -18.40 19.90
N PHE A 291 2.30 -17.61 19.08
CA PHE A 291 2.86 -18.08 17.81
C PHE A 291 4.38 -18.24 17.80
N MET A 292 5.09 -17.71 18.78
CA MET A 292 6.54 -17.77 18.85
C MET A 292 7.03 -18.56 20.03
N LEU A 293 7.60 -19.74 19.76
CA LEU A 293 7.98 -20.71 20.80
C LEU A 293 9.07 -20.18 21.73
N ARG A 294 10.13 -19.57 21.16
CA ARG A 294 11.35 -19.24 21.87
C ARG A 294 11.27 -17.89 22.57
N PRO A 295 11.49 -17.83 23.92
CA PRO A 295 11.51 -16.57 24.64
C PRO A 295 12.53 -15.56 24.10
N GLU A 296 13.73 -16.02 23.71
CA GLU A 296 14.78 -15.18 23.17
C GLU A 296 14.38 -14.48 21.85
N ASP A 297 13.54 -15.11 21.03
CA ASP A 297 13.02 -14.49 19.81
C ASP A 297 11.97 -13.45 20.12
N ARG A 298 11.10 -13.72 21.13
CA ARG A 298 10.12 -12.73 21.63
C ARG A 298 10.81 -11.50 22.19
N GLU A 299 11.79 -11.68 23.08
CA GLU A 299 12.59 -10.57 23.64
C GLU A 299 13.30 -9.75 22.57
N ARG A 300 13.82 -10.42 21.55
CA ARG A 300 14.48 -9.76 20.41
C ARG A 300 13.49 -8.93 19.59
N ILE A 301 12.30 -9.46 19.34
CA ILE A 301 11.23 -8.76 18.62
C ILE A 301 10.70 -7.57 19.44
N ASP A 302 10.46 -7.76 20.73
CA ASP A 302 10.04 -6.67 21.62
C ASP A 302 11.05 -5.52 21.63
N LYS A 303 12.32 -5.84 21.60
CA LYS A 303 13.39 -4.83 21.65
C LYS A 303 13.64 -4.16 20.31
N TYR A 304 13.60 -4.90 19.23
CA TYR A 304 14.09 -4.43 17.92
C TYR A 304 13.04 -4.47 16.80
N GLY A 305 11.88 -5.06 17.04
CA GLY A 305 10.89 -5.32 16.00
C GLY A 305 10.44 -4.07 15.24
N LYS A 306 10.26 -2.94 15.95
CA LYS A 306 9.92 -1.66 15.31
C LYS A 306 11.03 -1.18 14.37
N LEU A 307 12.27 -1.14 14.85
CA LEU A 307 13.41 -0.71 14.03
C LEU A 307 13.65 -1.66 12.84
N ALA A 308 13.44 -2.95 13.05
CA ALA A 308 13.57 -3.97 12.02
C ALA A 308 12.54 -3.79 10.91
N ASP A 309 11.28 -3.55 11.28
CA ASP A 309 10.17 -3.29 10.37
C ASP A 309 10.37 -2.01 9.55
N ASP A 310 10.75 -0.92 10.23
CA ASP A 310 11.04 0.35 9.59
C ASP A 310 12.15 0.20 8.54
N LEU A 311 13.26 -0.43 8.91
CA LEU A 311 14.41 -0.61 8.02
C LEU A 311 14.11 -1.61 6.90
N HIS A 312 13.32 -2.66 7.16
CA HIS A 312 12.89 -3.55 6.09
C HIS A 312 12.07 -2.77 5.06
N THR A 313 11.10 -1.97 5.50
CA THR A 313 10.31 -1.10 4.63
C THR A 313 11.17 -0.08 3.89
N ASP A 314 12.07 0.63 4.59
CA ASP A 314 12.97 1.60 3.98
C ASP A 314 13.86 0.96 2.89
N LEU A 315 14.40 -0.22 3.13
CA LEU A 315 15.24 -0.96 2.18
C LEU A 315 14.42 -1.52 1.01
N HIS A 316 13.21 -2.01 1.28
CA HIS A 316 12.26 -2.48 0.28
C HIS A 316 11.91 -1.37 -0.72
N GLU A 317 11.52 -0.19 -0.21
CA GLU A 317 11.11 0.94 -1.04
C GLU A 317 12.31 1.62 -1.73
N CYS A 318 13.35 1.97 -0.97
CA CYS A 318 14.47 2.74 -1.50
C CYS A 318 15.39 1.93 -2.42
N LEU A 319 15.61 0.67 -2.10
CA LEU A 319 16.55 -0.18 -2.84
C LEU A 319 15.84 -1.31 -3.57
N GLY A 320 14.88 -1.97 -2.94
CA GLY A 320 14.17 -3.08 -3.51
C GLY A 320 13.56 -2.73 -4.86
N HIS A 321 12.59 -1.85 -4.91
CA HIS A 321 11.99 -1.38 -6.15
C HIS A 321 12.94 -0.56 -7.04
N GLY A 322 13.91 0.10 -6.42
CA GLY A 322 14.91 0.92 -7.12
C GLY A 322 16.03 0.15 -7.81
N SER A 323 16.26 -1.13 -7.46
CA SER A 323 17.42 -1.93 -7.90
C SER A 323 17.19 -2.67 -9.21
N GLY A 324 18.29 -3.18 -9.77
CA GLY A 324 18.28 -4.08 -10.92
C GLY A 324 17.77 -3.47 -12.22
N GLN A 325 17.92 -4.19 -13.30
CA GLN A 325 17.40 -3.85 -14.62
C GLN A 325 16.92 -5.10 -15.35
N LEU A 326 15.91 -4.93 -16.20
CA LEU A 326 15.43 -6.01 -17.06
C LEU A 326 16.48 -6.37 -18.12
N ALA A 327 16.44 -7.62 -18.57
CA ALA A 327 17.24 -8.05 -19.72
C ALA A 327 16.89 -7.24 -20.97
N PRO A 328 17.85 -6.99 -21.85
CA PRO A 328 17.58 -6.28 -23.10
C PRO A 328 16.43 -6.92 -23.90
N GLY A 329 15.44 -6.12 -24.26
CA GLY A 329 14.27 -6.57 -25.04
C GLY A 329 13.11 -7.13 -24.20
N VAL A 330 13.29 -7.34 -22.91
CA VAL A 330 12.20 -7.72 -21.98
C VAL A 330 11.40 -6.48 -21.61
N LYS A 331 10.08 -6.60 -21.65
CA LYS A 331 9.13 -5.55 -21.21
C LYS A 331 8.50 -5.95 -19.90
N GLY A 332 8.09 -4.96 -19.12
CA GLY A 332 7.30 -5.21 -17.91
C GLY A 332 5.96 -5.91 -18.24
N GLY A 333 5.46 -6.70 -17.31
CA GLY A 333 4.16 -7.35 -17.44
C GLY A 333 4.16 -8.69 -18.20
N GLU A 334 5.27 -9.17 -18.72
CA GLU A 334 5.35 -10.48 -19.43
C GLU A 334 4.97 -11.67 -18.54
N LEU A 335 5.17 -11.55 -17.23
CA LEU A 335 4.83 -12.58 -16.24
C LEU A 335 3.34 -12.52 -15.82
N LYS A 336 2.55 -11.62 -16.40
CA LYS A 336 1.09 -11.48 -16.17
C LYS A 336 0.77 -11.38 -14.68
N ASN A 337 -0.11 -12.25 -14.17
CA ASN A 337 -0.54 -12.28 -12.77
C ASN A 337 0.56 -12.63 -11.74
N TYR A 338 1.76 -13.00 -12.19
CA TYR A 338 2.91 -13.21 -11.32
C TYR A 338 3.82 -11.98 -11.22
N THR A 339 3.63 -10.98 -12.07
CA THR A 339 4.49 -9.79 -12.13
C THR A 339 4.59 -9.09 -10.77
N SER A 340 3.46 -8.74 -10.18
CA SER A 340 3.44 -8.06 -8.87
C SER A 340 4.05 -8.93 -7.76
N THR A 341 3.69 -10.23 -7.70
CA THR A 341 4.25 -11.14 -6.70
C THR A 341 5.77 -11.23 -6.76
N LEU A 342 6.35 -11.30 -7.95
CA LEU A 342 7.79 -11.43 -8.12
C LEU A 342 8.53 -10.11 -7.94
N GLU A 343 7.90 -8.98 -8.27
CA GLU A 343 8.43 -7.65 -7.98
C GLU A 343 8.50 -7.41 -6.47
N GLU A 344 7.42 -7.72 -5.74
CA GLU A 344 7.40 -7.66 -4.28
C GLU A 344 8.39 -8.62 -3.63
N ALA A 345 8.51 -9.84 -4.18
CA ALA A 345 9.51 -10.81 -3.71
C ALA A 345 10.94 -10.28 -3.91
N ARG A 346 11.22 -9.62 -5.03
CA ARG A 346 12.51 -9.01 -5.31
C ARG A 346 12.81 -7.87 -4.33
N ALA A 347 11.83 -7.02 -4.07
CA ALA A 347 11.98 -5.90 -3.15
C ALA A 347 12.17 -6.38 -1.70
N ASP A 348 11.38 -7.32 -1.22
CA ASP A 348 11.54 -7.94 0.11
C ASP A 348 12.89 -8.65 0.26
N LEU A 349 13.33 -9.41 -0.76
CA LEU A 349 14.62 -10.09 -0.72
C LEU A 349 15.79 -9.11 -0.61
N PHE A 350 15.72 -7.96 -1.29
CA PHE A 350 16.70 -6.90 -1.16
C PHE A 350 16.73 -6.36 0.26
N GLY A 351 15.56 -6.04 0.82
CA GLY A 351 15.43 -5.56 2.20
C GLY A 351 16.00 -6.55 3.20
N LEU A 352 15.55 -7.78 3.17
CA LEU A 352 16.00 -8.84 4.09
C LEU A 352 17.51 -9.14 3.95
N TYR A 353 18.02 -9.21 2.72
CA TYR A 353 19.43 -9.50 2.47
C TYR A 353 20.34 -8.42 3.08
N TYR A 354 19.99 -7.15 2.89
CA TYR A 354 20.81 -6.05 3.39
C TYR A 354 20.59 -5.75 4.87
N LEU A 355 19.39 -5.96 5.40
CA LEU A 355 19.16 -5.82 6.85
C LEU A 355 20.14 -6.69 7.67
N GLY A 356 20.49 -7.88 7.16
CA GLY A 356 21.49 -8.77 7.76
C GLY A 356 22.94 -8.50 7.35
N ASP A 357 23.24 -7.39 6.67
CA ASP A 357 24.61 -7.05 6.25
C ASP A 357 25.34 -6.25 7.33
N PRO A 358 26.61 -6.58 7.66
CA PRO A 358 27.44 -5.76 8.54
C PRO A 358 27.53 -4.29 8.11
N LYS A 359 27.33 -3.98 6.83
CA LYS A 359 27.27 -2.61 6.32
C LYS A 359 26.21 -1.76 7.03
N MET A 360 25.10 -2.35 7.44
CA MET A 360 24.05 -1.64 8.20
C MET A 360 24.57 -1.15 9.57
N VAL A 361 25.43 -1.94 10.23
CA VAL A 361 26.09 -1.53 11.47
C VAL A 361 27.14 -0.45 11.19
N GLU A 362 27.95 -0.60 10.13
CA GLU A 362 28.93 0.40 9.70
C GLU A 362 28.31 1.76 9.40
N LEU A 363 27.14 1.77 8.75
CA LEU A 363 26.38 2.99 8.45
C LEU A 363 25.67 3.59 9.68
N GLY A 364 25.69 2.89 10.82
CA GLY A 364 25.00 3.31 12.04
C GLY A 364 23.47 3.21 11.96
N LEU A 365 22.95 2.42 11.03
CA LEU A 365 21.51 2.20 10.84
C LEU A 365 20.96 1.18 11.85
N ILE A 366 21.76 0.21 12.26
CA ILE A 366 21.42 -0.78 13.30
C ILE A 366 22.54 -0.88 14.34
N PRO A 367 22.18 -1.13 15.62
CA PRO A 367 23.20 -1.33 16.67
C PRO A 367 23.89 -2.69 16.59
N SER A 368 23.23 -3.71 16.09
CA SER A 368 23.73 -5.07 15.91
C SER A 368 22.87 -5.84 14.91
N LEU A 369 23.34 -7.02 14.47
CA LEU A 369 22.56 -7.91 13.59
C LEU A 369 21.34 -8.54 14.28
N ASP A 370 21.16 -8.38 15.59
CA ASP A 370 19.93 -8.80 16.28
C ASP A 370 18.68 -8.13 15.71
N VAL A 371 18.81 -6.94 15.13
CA VAL A 371 17.72 -6.26 14.41
C VAL A 371 17.27 -7.10 13.22
N ALA A 372 18.20 -7.60 12.42
CA ALA A 372 17.88 -8.49 11.30
C ALA A 372 17.29 -9.81 11.78
N TYR A 373 17.78 -10.36 12.88
CA TYR A 373 17.28 -11.63 13.42
C TYR A 373 15.86 -11.49 13.94
N ALA A 374 15.48 -10.34 14.50
CA ALA A 374 14.12 -10.03 14.86
C ALA A 374 13.18 -10.08 13.64
N GLU A 375 13.60 -9.42 12.54
CA GLU A 375 12.83 -9.43 11.30
C GLU A 375 12.74 -10.82 10.68
N TYR A 376 13.83 -11.57 10.62
CA TYR A 376 13.85 -12.91 10.05
C TYR A 376 12.90 -13.86 10.79
N ALA A 377 12.90 -13.83 12.13
CA ALA A 377 11.99 -14.65 12.92
C ALA A 377 10.52 -14.31 12.61
N ARG A 378 10.18 -13.03 12.58
CA ARG A 378 8.84 -12.53 12.29
C ARG A 378 8.41 -12.84 10.86
N TYR A 379 9.29 -12.60 9.88
CA TYR A 379 9.03 -12.83 8.47
C TYR A 379 8.76 -14.31 8.16
N ILE A 380 9.59 -15.21 8.68
CA ILE A 380 9.42 -16.67 8.51
C ILE A 380 8.13 -17.16 9.16
N MET A 381 7.86 -16.75 10.40
CA MET A 381 6.61 -17.08 11.10
C MET A 381 5.39 -16.60 10.31
N ASN A 382 5.43 -15.36 9.82
CA ASN A 382 4.32 -14.79 9.05
C ASN A 382 4.13 -15.51 7.72
N GLY A 383 5.19 -15.71 6.96
CA GLY A 383 5.14 -16.32 5.63
C GLY A 383 4.69 -17.77 5.63
N MET A 384 5.09 -18.53 6.64
CA MET A 384 4.78 -19.96 6.73
C MET A 384 3.52 -20.27 7.55
N MET A 385 3.07 -19.38 8.44
CA MET A 385 2.02 -19.71 9.40
C MET A 385 0.96 -18.62 9.55
N THR A 386 1.28 -17.47 10.14
CA THR A 386 0.25 -16.56 10.67
C THR A 386 -0.58 -15.87 9.59
N GLN A 387 0.01 -15.48 8.45
CA GLN A 387 -0.76 -14.91 7.35
C GLN A 387 -1.73 -15.92 6.72
N LEU A 388 -1.41 -17.22 6.74
CA LEU A 388 -2.23 -18.26 6.12
C LEU A 388 -3.54 -18.51 6.89
N ALA A 389 -3.62 -18.08 8.16
CA ALA A 389 -4.85 -18.15 8.94
C ALA A 389 -6.02 -17.32 8.33
N ARG A 390 -5.72 -16.40 7.42
CA ARG A 390 -6.71 -15.59 6.68
C ARG A 390 -7.24 -16.30 5.42
N ILE A 391 -6.67 -17.44 5.04
CA ILE A 391 -7.00 -18.16 3.81
C ILE A 391 -7.83 -19.38 4.18
N GLU A 392 -8.98 -19.56 3.55
CA GLU A 392 -9.79 -20.77 3.70
C GLU A 392 -9.00 -22.00 3.25
N PRO A 393 -9.06 -23.12 3.99
CA PRO A 393 -8.38 -24.34 3.58
C PRO A 393 -8.76 -24.78 2.16
N GLY A 394 -7.73 -25.02 1.34
CA GLY A 394 -7.90 -25.42 -0.07
C GLY A 394 -8.03 -24.26 -1.06
N LYS A 395 -8.03 -23.01 -0.60
CA LYS A 395 -7.98 -21.82 -1.45
C LYS A 395 -6.54 -21.38 -1.71
N ASN A 396 -6.35 -20.67 -2.83
CA ASN A 396 -5.06 -20.08 -3.18
C ASN A 396 -4.80 -18.80 -2.41
N VAL A 397 -3.53 -18.50 -2.17
CA VAL A 397 -3.09 -17.19 -1.73
C VAL A 397 -3.06 -16.29 -2.97
N GLU A 398 -3.89 -15.26 -3.03
CA GLU A 398 -4.07 -14.41 -4.22
C GLU A 398 -3.34 -13.06 -4.09
N GLU A 399 -3.27 -12.50 -2.89
CA GLU A 399 -2.65 -11.21 -2.63
C GLU A 399 -1.12 -11.29 -2.80
N ALA A 400 -0.55 -10.30 -3.53
CA ALA A 400 0.85 -10.33 -3.99
C ALA A 400 1.86 -10.41 -2.84
N HIS A 401 1.71 -9.60 -1.79
CA HIS A 401 2.61 -9.60 -0.63
C HIS A 401 2.50 -10.89 0.21
N MET A 402 1.31 -11.46 0.34
CA MET A 402 1.16 -12.76 1.00
C MET A 402 1.81 -13.88 0.20
N ARG A 403 1.69 -13.83 -1.13
CA ARG A 403 2.32 -14.81 -2.03
C ARG A 403 3.84 -14.71 -1.98
N ASN A 404 4.39 -13.50 -2.00
CA ASN A 404 5.83 -13.29 -1.93
C ASN A 404 6.41 -13.78 -0.61
N ARG A 405 5.79 -13.42 0.54
CA ARG A 405 6.23 -13.86 1.86
C ARG A 405 6.21 -15.37 2.00
N LYS A 406 5.13 -16.00 1.53
CA LYS A 406 5.04 -17.46 1.48
C LYS A 406 6.16 -18.06 0.63
N LEU A 407 6.37 -17.52 -0.58
CA LEU A 407 7.39 -18.00 -1.51
C LEU A 407 8.79 -17.94 -0.88
N ILE A 408 9.16 -16.80 -0.29
CA ILE A 408 10.47 -16.62 0.33
C ILE A 408 10.65 -17.52 1.55
N ALA A 409 9.66 -17.56 2.44
CA ALA A 409 9.74 -18.35 3.66
C ALA A 409 9.81 -19.86 3.37
N GLU A 410 8.99 -20.38 2.46
CA GLU A 410 9.04 -21.78 2.05
C GLU A 410 10.34 -22.11 1.33
N TRP A 411 10.83 -21.20 0.48
CA TRP A 411 12.13 -21.40 -0.18
C TRP A 411 13.27 -21.51 0.85
N CYS A 412 13.33 -20.61 1.82
CA CYS A 412 14.33 -20.67 2.89
C CYS A 412 14.23 -21.97 3.69
N TYR A 413 13.01 -22.41 4.01
CA TYR A 413 12.79 -23.69 4.67
C TYR A 413 13.32 -24.87 3.84
N GLU A 414 12.93 -24.97 2.57
CA GLU A 414 13.36 -26.06 1.70
C GLU A 414 14.88 -26.09 1.48
N GLN A 415 15.51 -24.94 1.25
CA GLN A 415 16.95 -24.85 1.04
C GLN A 415 17.75 -25.06 2.34
N GLY A 416 17.18 -24.72 3.47
CA GLY A 416 17.81 -24.85 4.80
C GLY A 416 17.65 -26.24 5.45
N LYS A 417 16.88 -27.16 4.86
CA LYS A 417 16.57 -28.48 5.45
C LYS A 417 17.79 -29.29 5.84
N ALA A 418 18.81 -29.34 4.97
CA ALA A 418 20.01 -30.13 5.22
C ALA A 418 20.79 -29.69 6.47
N ASP A 419 20.68 -28.41 6.82
CA ASP A 419 21.34 -27.79 7.97
C ASP A 419 20.39 -27.51 9.14
N ASN A 420 19.13 -27.92 9.02
CA ASN A 420 18.06 -27.66 9.99
C ASN A 420 17.96 -26.16 10.37
N VAL A 421 18.02 -25.29 9.36
CA VAL A 421 18.00 -23.82 9.56
C VAL A 421 16.64 -23.34 10.08
N ILE A 422 15.56 -23.90 9.54
CA ILE A 422 14.18 -23.65 9.96
C ILE A 422 13.54 -25.00 10.28
N GLU A 423 12.79 -25.06 11.37
CA GLU A 423 12.20 -26.30 11.86
C GLU A 423 10.72 -26.08 12.27
N TRP A 424 9.90 -27.11 11.99
CA TRP A 424 8.56 -27.22 12.55
C TRP A 424 8.64 -28.01 13.85
N ILE A 425 8.15 -27.42 14.95
CA ILE A 425 8.15 -28.04 16.28
C ILE A 425 6.71 -28.19 16.76
N GLU A 426 6.35 -29.38 17.20
CA GLU A 426 5.10 -29.64 17.90
C GLU A 426 5.36 -29.63 19.42
N GLN A 427 4.67 -28.75 20.14
CA GLN A 427 4.75 -28.66 21.58
C GLN A 427 3.38 -28.30 22.16
N ASP A 428 2.95 -29.04 23.18
CA ASP A 428 1.68 -28.84 23.88
C ASP A 428 0.44 -28.79 22.97
N GLY A 429 0.46 -29.59 21.89
CA GLY A 429 -0.63 -29.67 20.91
C GLY A 429 -0.68 -28.50 19.92
N LYS A 430 0.34 -27.65 19.91
CA LYS A 430 0.52 -26.55 18.97
C LYS A 430 1.73 -26.79 18.07
N THR A 431 1.65 -26.24 16.87
CA THR A 431 2.74 -26.30 15.89
C THR A 431 3.39 -24.94 15.75
N TYR A 432 4.71 -24.90 15.82
CA TYR A 432 5.51 -23.68 15.72
C TYR A 432 6.53 -23.77 14.59
N VAL A 433 6.84 -22.62 14.00
CA VAL A 433 7.97 -22.46 13.09
C VAL A 433 9.09 -21.74 13.83
N VAL A 434 10.28 -22.31 13.87
CA VAL A 434 11.44 -21.73 14.55
C VAL A 434 12.64 -21.63 13.61
N VAL A 435 13.44 -20.59 13.79
CA VAL A 435 14.72 -20.43 13.12
C VAL A 435 15.84 -20.87 14.05
N ASN A 436 16.60 -21.89 13.66
CA ASN A 436 17.70 -22.46 14.45
C ASN A 436 19.03 -21.74 14.20
N ASP A 437 19.23 -21.19 13.01
CA ASP A 437 20.46 -20.48 12.64
C ASP A 437 20.17 -19.30 11.72
N TYR A 438 20.07 -18.12 12.32
CA TYR A 438 19.81 -16.87 11.61
C TYR A 438 20.92 -16.49 10.63
N THR A 439 22.17 -16.87 10.91
CA THR A 439 23.31 -16.53 10.05
C THR A 439 23.24 -17.21 8.70
N LYS A 440 22.63 -18.38 8.64
CA LYS A 440 22.46 -19.15 7.41
C LYS A 440 21.32 -18.66 6.52
N LEU A 441 20.41 -17.86 7.03
CA LEU A 441 19.33 -17.28 6.21
C LEU A 441 19.89 -16.29 5.18
N ARG A 442 20.98 -15.61 5.48
CA ARG A 442 21.65 -14.73 4.54
C ARG A 442 22.77 -15.42 3.74
N ASP A 443 23.20 -16.61 4.12
CA ASP A 443 24.29 -17.33 3.46
C ASP A 443 23.89 -17.78 2.05
N ARG A 444 24.59 -17.27 1.03
CA ARG A 444 24.37 -17.61 -0.39
C ARG A 444 24.46 -19.11 -0.70
N LYS A 445 25.21 -19.86 0.11
CA LYS A 445 25.41 -21.29 -0.09
C LYS A 445 24.26 -22.13 0.45
N SER A 446 23.64 -21.70 1.55
CA SER A 446 22.58 -22.44 2.22
C SER A 446 21.18 -22.00 1.79
N THR A 447 20.95 -20.70 1.58
CA THR A 447 19.63 -20.17 1.22
C THR A 447 19.44 -19.91 -0.26
N ARG A 448 20.52 -19.80 -1.04
CA ARG A 448 20.50 -19.53 -2.49
C ARG A 448 19.46 -18.47 -2.88
N LEU A 449 19.43 -17.35 -2.17
CA LEU A 449 18.63 -16.17 -2.52
C LEU A 449 19.20 -15.46 -3.78
N ASN A 450 19.68 -16.22 -4.74
CA ASN A 450 20.23 -15.77 -6.02
C ASN A 450 19.23 -16.05 -7.14
#